data_b7c4d281de3bf3385d2acdaf78f75fc3
#
_entry.id   b7c4d281de3bf3385d2acdaf78f75fc3
#
_cell.length_a   1.000
_cell.length_b   1.000
_cell.length_c   1.000
_cell.angle_alpha   90.00
_cell.angle_beta   90.00
_cell.angle_gamma   90.00
#
_symmetry.space_group_name_H-M   'P 1'
#
loop_
_entity.id
_entity.type
_entity.pdbx_description
1 polymer ?
#
loop_
_entity_poly.entity_id
_entity_poly.type
_entity_poly.pdbx_seq_one_letter_code
_entity_poly.pdbx_strand_id
1 'polypeptide(L)'
;FDEVIPFNAPWKEKPLNLIRIWQARDFARSLRDKDIDLAIDFRGDIRNNWFLYQIKSKYSIGYNFTGGHYFIDKANIFPHHLHQKDRALNLVNSIGVKPFIKRKEQKRNQSGYIVLHPGAGDSRRTWSNKLWIELIKILSDKHKIAIVKVPETKDLIDELKTDNKSMKIFSGDLIDFNSWLKNQRLLVGPDSMAGHLAAYLNIPVVSIFGSQNPELTKPIGFNVKVLKPNGNCNHNRKHWRLCKECINMVKPSEVFDVINQVLKIK
;
A
#
# COMPACT_ATOMS: atom_id res chain seq x y z
N PHE A 1 9.90 -9.78 -12.65
CA PHE A 1 10.00 -11.01 -11.83
C PHE A 1 9.84 -12.20 -12.75
N ASP A 2 10.72 -13.18 -12.61
CA ASP A 2 10.67 -14.41 -13.40
C ASP A 2 9.61 -15.37 -12.82
N GLU A 3 9.49 -15.39 -11.49
CA GLU A 3 8.52 -16.21 -10.78
C GLU A 3 7.96 -15.48 -9.54
N VAL A 4 6.69 -15.69 -9.22
CA VAL A 4 6.05 -15.26 -8.00
C VAL A 4 5.45 -16.47 -7.28
N ILE A 5 5.97 -16.78 -6.09
CA ILE A 5 5.53 -17.91 -5.29
C ILE A 5 4.71 -17.38 -4.11
N PRO A 6 3.37 -17.52 -4.11
CA PRO A 6 2.54 -17.04 -3.02
C PRO A 6 2.75 -17.90 -1.77
N PHE A 7 2.89 -17.26 -0.61
CA PHE A 7 3.02 -17.93 0.67
C PHE A 7 2.26 -17.20 1.78
N ASN A 8 1.38 -17.93 2.47
CA ASN A 8 0.65 -17.41 3.62
C ASN A 8 1.47 -17.61 4.90
N ALA A 9 2.21 -16.59 5.28
CA ALA A 9 3.06 -16.63 6.45
C ALA A 9 2.24 -16.85 7.74
N PRO A 10 2.55 -17.87 8.56
CA PRO A 10 1.75 -18.28 9.72
C PRO A 10 1.69 -17.23 10.83
N TRP A 11 2.65 -16.32 10.86
CA TRP A 11 2.71 -15.23 11.84
C TRP A 11 1.82 -14.02 11.52
N LYS A 12 1.04 -14.07 10.43
CA LYS A 12 0.00 -13.07 10.16
C LYS A 12 -1.27 -13.33 10.95
N GLU A 13 -1.53 -14.56 11.33
CA GLU A 13 -2.74 -15.01 12.03
C GLU A 13 -2.49 -15.19 13.53
N LYS A 14 -3.49 -14.92 14.33
CA LYS A 14 -3.47 -15.14 15.78
C LYS A 14 -4.62 -16.08 16.17
N PRO A 15 -4.39 -17.04 17.09
CA PRO A 15 -3.13 -17.34 17.78
C PRO A 15 -2.11 -18.00 16.86
N LEU A 16 -0.82 -17.88 17.22
CA LEU A 16 0.28 -18.52 16.49
C LEU A 16 0.11 -20.06 16.57
N ASN A 17 0.09 -20.71 15.42
CA ASN A 17 -0.06 -22.16 15.31
C ASN A 17 1.31 -22.80 15.01
N LEU A 18 1.77 -23.68 15.91
CA LEU A 18 3.05 -24.38 15.77
C LEU A 18 3.12 -25.24 14.49
N ILE A 19 2.02 -25.90 14.12
CA ILE A 19 1.93 -26.72 12.91
C ILE A 19 2.24 -25.85 11.67
N ARG A 20 1.68 -24.63 11.62
CA ARG A 20 1.93 -23.71 10.53
C ARG A 20 3.38 -23.18 10.48
N ILE A 21 4.06 -23.10 11.64
CA ILE A 21 5.48 -22.78 11.68
C ILE A 21 6.29 -23.90 11.02
N TRP A 22 5.95 -25.17 11.30
CA TRP A 22 6.57 -26.31 10.65
C TRP A 22 6.31 -26.31 9.13
N GLN A 23 5.07 -26.04 8.72
CA GLN A 23 4.73 -25.89 7.30
C GLN A 23 5.54 -24.76 6.62
N ALA A 24 5.74 -23.64 7.31
CA ALA A 24 6.58 -22.55 6.80
C ALA A 24 8.04 -22.96 6.64
N ARG A 25 8.57 -23.76 7.59
CA ARG A 25 9.91 -24.31 7.49
C ARG A 25 10.02 -25.26 6.28
N ASP A 26 9.08 -26.16 6.14
CA ASP A 26 9.12 -27.17 5.09
C ASP A 26 8.96 -26.52 3.71
N PHE A 27 8.10 -25.48 3.59
CA PHE A 27 8.02 -24.65 2.40
C PHE A 27 9.33 -23.90 2.11
N ALA A 28 9.97 -23.28 3.11
CA ALA A 28 11.26 -22.65 2.90
C ALA A 28 12.33 -23.65 2.45
N ARG A 29 12.30 -24.87 3.00
CA ARG A 29 13.24 -25.94 2.61
C ARG A 29 13.01 -26.47 1.19
N SER A 30 11.77 -26.49 0.71
CA SER A 30 11.47 -26.88 -0.68
C SER A 30 12.05 -25.88 -1.71
N LEU A 31 12.35 -24.64 -1.29
CA LEU A 31 13.01 -23.66 -2.15
C LEU A 31 14.52 -23.90 -2.33
N ARG A 32 15.12 -24.81 -1.55
CA ARG A 32 16.55 -25.13 -1.68
C ARG A 32 16.93 -25.71 -3.03
N ASP A 33 16.02 -26.47 -3.65
CA ASP A 33 16.23 -27.08 -4.96
C ASP A 33 16.36 -26.04 -6.08
N LYS A 34 16.04 -24.77 -5.81
CA LYS A 34 16.22 -23.65 -6.74
C LYS A 34 17.62 -23.06 -6.76
N ASP A 35 18.54 -23.56 -5.93
CA ASP A 35 19.95 -23.11 -5.80
C ASP A 35 20.09 -21.58 -5.78
N ILE A 36 19.42 -20.93 -4.82
CA ILE A 36 19.30 -19.48 -4.73
C ILE A 36 20.64 -18.85 -4.35
N ASP A 37 21.21 -18.00 -5.21
CA ASP A 37 22.46 -17.29 -4.96
C ASP A 37 22.31 -16.22 -3.88
N LEU A 38 21.22 -15.44 -3.92
CA LEU A 38 20.99 -14.33 -3.00
C LEU A 38 19.55 -14.28 -2.50
N ALA A 39 19.38 -14.28 -1.18
CA ALA A 39 18.08 -14.05 -0.55
C ALA A 39 18.07 -12.69 0.20
N ILE A 40 16.99 -11.93 0.04
CA ILE A 40 16.86 -10.58 0.58
C ILE A 40 15.58 -10.44 1.40
N ASP A 41 15.69 -10.00 2.67
CA ASP A 41 14.55 -9.55 3.46
C ASP A 41 14.52 -8.02 3.61
N PHE A 42 13.52 -7.37 3.02
CA PHE A 42 13.32 -5.92 3.08
C PHE A 42 12.60 -5.44 4.35
N ARG A 43 12.12 -6.33 5.21
CA ARG A 43 11.30 -5.98 6.38
C ARG A 43 12.09 -5.96 7.69
N GLY A 44 13.08 -6.83 7.82
CA GLY A 44 13.87 -6.96 9.03
C GLY A 44 13.14 -7.62 10.21
N ASP A 45 12.11 -8.41 9.94
CA ASP A 45 11.41 -9.18 10.97
C ASP A 45 12.18 -10.47 11.24
N ILE A 46 12.41 -10.79 12.53
CA ILE A 46 13.15 -11.99 12.94
C ILE A 46 12.58 -13.27 12.31
N ARG A 47 11.25 -13.34 12.10
CA ARG A 47 10.58 -14.49 11.49
C ARG A 47 10.92 -14.63 10.00
N ASN A 48 11.08 -13.51 9.30
CA ASN A 48 11.51 -13.50 7.91
C ASN A 48 13.00 -13.88 7.81
N ASN A 49 13.86 -13.33 8.69
CA ASN A 49 15.27 -13.70 8.73
C ASN A 49 15.45 -15.20 9.02
N TRP A 50 14.65 -15.76 9.95
CA TRP A 50 14.60 -17.20 10.17
C TRP A 50 14.14 -17.98 8.93
N PHE A 51 13.15 -17.46 8.20
CA PHE A 51 12.66 -18.08 6.97
C PHE A 51 13.77 -18.11 5.89
N LEU A 52 14.52 -17.01 5.70
CA LEU A 52 15.69 -16.96 4.83
C LEU A 52 16.74 -18.01 5.23
N TYR A 53 17.03 -18.15 6.52
CA TYR A 53 17.93 -19.18 7.03
C TYR A 53 17.51 -20.59 6.64
N GLN A 54 16.21 -20.88 6.60
CA GLN A 54 15.70 -22.19 6.21
C GLN A 54 15.85 -22.45 4.70
N ILE A 55 15.87 -21.42 3.87
CA ILE A 55 16.08 -21.53 2.41
C ILE A 55 17.52 -22.01 2.11
N LYS A 56 18.52 -21.61 2.91
CA LYS A 56 19.94 -21.88 2.67
C LYS A 56 20.45 -21.36 1.31
N SER A 57 20.13 -20.10 0.98
CA SER A 57 20.77 -19.41 -0.16
C SER A 57 22.28 -19.32 0.05
N LYS A 58 23.06 -19.14 -1.05
CA LYS A 58 24.52 -18.95 -0.98
C LYS A 58 24.90 -17.69 -0.19
N TYR A 59 24.05 -16.64 -0.26
CA TYR A 59 24.22 -15.42 0.51
C TYR A 59 22.84 -14.83 0.90
N SER A 60 22.74 -14.26 2.08
CA SER A 60 21.50 -13.68 2.58
C SER A 60 21.73 -12.32 3.23
N ILE A 61 20.86 -11.35 2.90
CA ILE A 61 20.92 -10.00 3.46
C ILE A 61 19.56 -9.55 3.98
N GLY A 62 19.55 -8.70 4.98
CA GLY A 62 18.33 -8.15 5.52
C GLY A 62 18.59 -7.05 6.54
N TYR A 63 17.50 -6.59 7.13
CA TYR A 63 17.54 -5.69 8.28
C TYR A 63 17.36 -6.47 9.59
N ASN A 64 17.87 -5.92 10.68
CA ASN A 64 17.72 -6.48 12.03
C ASN A 64 16.65 -5.72 12.87
N PHE A 65 15.54 -5.31 12.27
CA PHE A 65 14.55 -4.45 12.93
C PHE A 65 13.98 -5.05 14.23
N THR A 66 13.63 -6.34 14.22
CA THR A 66 13.15 -7.05 15.42
C THR A 66 14.10 -8.14 15.89
N GLY A 67 15.35 -8.08 15.47
CA GLY A 67 16.38 -9.08 15.77
C GLY A 67 16.54 -10.12 14.65
N GLY A 68 17.20 -11.26 14.96
CA GLY A 68 17.42 -12.34 14.00
C GLY A 68 18.60 -12.09 13.05
N HIS A 69 19.51 -11.20 13.40
CA HIS A 69 20.74 -10.93 12.64
C HIS A 69 21.62 -12.18 12.45
N TYR A 70 21.58 -13.11 13.39
CA TYR A 70 22.32 -14.38 13.34
C TYR A 70 21.75 -15.41 12.36
N PHE A 71 20.60 -15.13 11.75
CA PHE A 71 20.00 -15.98 10.70
C PHE A 71 20.42 -15.61 9.29
N ILE A 72 21.08 -14.49 9.09
CA ILE A 72 21.46 -13.97 7.77
C ILE A 72 22.93 -13.58 7.73
N ASP A 73 23.56 -13.67 6.55
CA ASP A 73 25.00 -13.42 6.40
C ASP A 73 25.36 -11.96 6.58
N LYS A 74 24.50 -11.05 6.11
CA LYS A 74 24.67 -9.61 6.30
C LYS A 74 23.43 -8.95 6.86
N ALA A 75 23.50 -8.59 8.13
CA ALA A 75 22.46 -7.82 8.81
C ALA A 75 22.77 -6.32 8.79
N ASN A 76 21.85 -5.53 8.25
CA ASN A 76 21.97 -4.09 8.23
C ASN A 76 21.12 -3.45 9.34
N ILE A 77 21.54 -2.29 9.85
CA ILE A 77 20.76 -1.52 10.81
C ILE A 77 19.53 -0.96 10.11
N PHE A 78 18.35 -1.12 10.74
CA PHE A 78 17.09 -0.66 10.16
C PHE A 78 16.99 0.88 10.20
N PRO A 79 16.90 1.56 9.05
CA PRO A 79 16.86 3.02 9.00
C PRO A 79 15.43 3.53 9.20
N HIS A 80 15.03 3.77 10.44
CA HIS A 80 13.66 4.16 10.82
C HIS A 80 13.15 5.44 10.16
N HIS A 81 14.06 6.36 9.82
CA HIS A 81 13.74 7.67 9.26
C HIS A 81 13.53 7.66 7.74
N LEU A 82 13.94 6.61 7.05
CA LEU A 82 13.85 6.54 5.59
C LEU A 82 12.48 6.05 5.14
N HIS A 83 12.03 6.55 3.98
CA HIS A 83 10.89 6.02 3.26
C HIS A 83 11.08 4.53 2.92
N GLN A 84 10.02 3.73 2.88
CA GLN A 84 10.10 2.27 2.58
C GLN A 84 10.86 1.98 1.29
N LYS A 85 10.66 2.77 0.22
CA LYS A 85 11.42 2.65 -1.02
C LYS A 85 12.92 2.87 -0.78
N ASP A 86 13.28 3.93 -0.05
CA ASP A 86 14.68 4.29 0.17
C ASP A 86 15.37 3.29 1.10
N ARG A 87 14.63 2.68 2.03
CA ARG A 87 15.10 1.51 2.79
C ARG A 87 15.44 0.35 1.87
N ALA A 88 14.55 0.00 0.96
CA ALA A 88 14.81 -1.10 0.03
C ALA A 88 16.06 -0.82 -0.84
N LEU A 89 16.19 0.41 -1.37
CA LEU A 89 17.36 0.83 -2.13
C LEU A 89 18.65 0.83 -1.30
N ASN A 90 18.59 1.31 -0.06
CA ASN A 90 19.71 1.30 0.87
C ASN A 90 20.22 -0.12 1.13
N LEU A 91 19.32 -1.08 1.33
CA LEU A 91 19.68 -2.48 1.54
C LEU A 91 20.40 -3.06 0.32
N VAL A 92 19.86 -2.84 -0.89
CA VAL A 92 20.49 -3.31 -2.14
C VAL A 92 21.83 -2.62 -2.40
N ASN A 93 21.94 -1.32 -2.12
CA ASN A 93 23.21 -0.60 -2.21
C ASN A 93 24.29 -1.17 -1.29
N SER A 94 23.92 -1.76 -0.14
CA SER A 94 24.88 -2.32 0.82
C SER A 94 25.68 -3.50 0.27
N ILE A 95 25.25 -4.10 -0.83
CA ILE A 95 25.96 -5.17 -1.56
C ILE A 95 26.53 -4.69 -2.90
N GLY A 96 26.70 -3.38 -3.08
CA GLY A 96 27.34 -2.80 -4.27
C GLY A 96 26.43 -2.64 -5.49
N VAL A 97 25.15 -3.01 -5.40
CA VAL A 97 24.20 -2.81 -6.50
C VAL A 97 23.71 -1.36 -6.51
N LYS A 98 23.91 -0.66 -7.61
CA LYS A 98 23.37 0.69 -7.82
C LYS A 98 22.04 0.59 -8.55
N PRO A 99 20.89 0.68 -7.85
CA PRO A 99 19.61 0.53 -8.49
C PRO A 99 19.33 1.73 -9.40
N PHE A 100 18.91 1.42 -10.62
CA PHE A 100 18.52 2.43 -11.61
C PHE A 100 17.00 2.48 -11.74
N ILE A 101 16.39 3.59 -11.33
CA ILE A 101 14.95 3.79 -11.44
C ILE A 101 14.68 4.79 -12.56
N LYS A 102 14.32 4.30 -13.74
CA LYS A 102 13.86 5.14 -14.84
C LYS A 102 12.34 5.24 -14.80
N ARG A 103 11.82 6.40 -14.45
CA ARG A 103 10.39 6.71 -14.60
C ARG A 103 10.20 7.57 -15.84
N LYS A 104 9.36 7.12 -16.76
CA LYS A 104 8.92 7.94 -17.90
C LYS A 104 7.63 8.65 -17.50
N GLU A 105 7.58 9.95 -17.70
CA GLU A 105 6.34 10.70 -17.62
C GLU A 105 5.42 10.25 -18.76
N GLN A 106 4.19 9.88 -18.46
CA GLN A 106 3.19 9.49 -19.44
C GLN A 106 2.14 10.61 -19.56
N LYS A 107 1.61 10.80 -20.76
CA LYS A 107 0.47 11.70 -20.95
C LYS A 107 -0.73 11.23 -20.12
N ARG A 108 -1.33 12.15 -19.38
CA ARG A 108 -2.50 11.88 -18.58
C ARG A 108 -3.71 11.54 -19.45
N ASN A 109 -4.48 10.55 -19.05
CA ASN A 109 -5.83 10.37 -19.59
C ASN A 109 -6.76 11.41 -18.93
N GLN A 110 -7.35 12.29 -19.74
CA GLN A 110 -8.27 13.33 -19.26
C GLN A 110 -9.73 12.86 -19.25
N SER A 111 -10.06 11.77 -19.93
CA SER A 111 -11.43 11.29 -20.14
C SER A 111 -11.84 10.16 -19.19
N GLY A 112 -10.91 9.59 -18.42
CA GLY A 112 -11.16 8.49 -17.48
C GLY A 112 -11.94 8.91 -16.23
N TYR A 113 -12.23 7.93 -15.38
CA TYR A 113 -12.92 8.15 -14.11
C TYR A 113 -11.99 8.74 -13.05
N ILE A 114 -12.57 9.48 -12.09
CA ILE A 114 -12.00 9.61 -10.77
C ILE A 114 -12.31 8.32 -10.02
N VAL A 115 -11.27 7.55 -9.71
CA VAL A 115 -11.39 6.26 -9.06
C VAL A 115 -11.34 6.44 -7.55
N LEU A 116 -12.36 6.02 -6.85
CA LEU A 116 -12.42 5.98 -5.40
C LEU A 116 -12.11 4.55 -4.94
N HIS A 117 -11.07 4.40 -4.12
CA HIS A 117 -10.67 3.12 -3.53
C HIS A 117 -10.74 3.21 -2.00
N PRO A 118 -11.91 2.99 -1.38
CA PRO A 118 -12.09 3.17 0.08
C PRO A 118 -11.38 2.15 0.94
N GLY A 119 -10.99 0.99 0.39
CA GLY A 119 -10.40 -0.12 1.13
C GLY A 119 -8.94 0.10 1.53
N ALA A 120 -8.56 -0.47 2.66
CA ALA A 120 -7.18 -0.60 3.12
C ALA A 120 -7.00 -1.92 3.88
N GLY A 121 -5.78 -2.46 3.91
CA GLY A 121 -5.48 -3.69 4.63
C GLY A 121 -5.57 -3.59 6.17
N ASP A 122 -5.95 -2.43 6.72
CA ASP A 122 -6.23 -2.21 8.13
C ASP A 122 -7.38 -1.20 8.24
N SER A 123 -8.46 -1.58 8.91
CA SER A 123 -9.66 -0.76 9.05
C SER A 123 -9.43 0.59 9.73
N ARG A 124 -8.35 0.73 10.49
CA ARG A 124 -7.95 2.02 11.12
C ARG A 124 -7.37 3.02 10.12
N ARG A 125 -7.12 2.58 8.88
CA ARG A 125 -6.68 3.43 7.77
C ARG A 125 -7.83 3.80 6.83
N THR A 126 -9.02 3.27 7.04
CA THR A 126 -10.18 3.56 6.18
C THR A 126 -10.92 4.79 6.66
N TRP A 127 -11.27 5.64 5.72
CA TRP A 127 -12.17 6.76 5.93
C TRP A 127 -13.61 6.26 6.10
N SER A 128 -14.44 6.93 6.91
CA SER A 128 -15.80 6.45 7.17
C SER A 128 -16.69 6.53 5.92
N ASN A 129 -17.66 5.62 5.82
CA ASN A 129 -18.61 5.59 4.70
C ASN A 129 -19.34 6.93 4.53
N LYS A 130 -19.73 7.57 5.63
CA LYS A 130 -20.37 8.90 5.63
C LYS A 130 -19.54 9.94 4.86
N LEU A 131 -18.22 9.98 5.09
CA LEU A 131 -17.35 10.94 4.43
C LEU A 131 -17.11 10.59 2.97
N TRP A 132 -17.07 9.30 2.61
CA TRP A 132 -17.04 8.87 1.21
C TRP A 132 -18.29 9.28 0.46
N ILE A 133 -19.49 9.09 1.06
CA ILE A 133 -20.77 9.47 0.48
C ILE A 133 -20.83 10.98 0.25
N GLU A 134 -20.39 11.77 1.21
CA GLU A 134 -20.32 13.22 1.08
C GLU A 134 -19.39 13.65 -0.06
N LEU A 135 -18.20 13.05 -0.17
CA LEU A 135 -17.28 13.31 -1.28
C LEU A 135 -17.89 12.92 -2.62
N ILE A 136 -18.55 11.76 -2.70
CA ILE A 136 -19.23 11.30 -3.92
C ILE A 136 -20.32 12.29 -4.35
N LYS A 137 -21.13 12.79 -3.41
CA LYS A 137 -22.16 13.81 -3.70
C LYS A 137 -21.55 15.07 -4.31
N ILE A 138 -20.43 15.55 -3.77
CA ILE A 138 -19.74 16.74 -4.27
C ILE A 138 -19.14 16.50 -5.68
N LEU A 139 -18.63 15.29 -5.92
CA LEU A 139 -17.93 14.97 -7.18
C LEU A 139 -18.89 14.64 -8.33
N SER A 140 -20.03 13.99 -8.05
CA SER A 140 -20.91 13.39 -9.06
C SER A 140 -21.53 14.40 -10.03
N ASP A 141 -21.65 15.65 -9.63
CA ASP A 141 -22.22 16.71 -10.49
C ASP A 141 -21.24 17.18 -11.58
N LYS A 142 -19.95 16.96 -11.38
CA LYS A 142 -18.89 17.52 -12.25
C LYS A 142 -17.98 16.47 -12.87
N HIS A 143 -17.96 15.24 -12.36
CA HIS A 143 -16.99 14.23 -12.74
C HIS A 143 -17.60 12.84 -12.90
N LYS A 144 -17.04 12.07 -13.82
CA LYS A 144 -17.28 10.63 -13.90
C LYS A 144 -16.57 9.92 -12.76
N ILE A 145 -17.30 9.18 -11.94
CA ILE A 145 -16.78 8.52 -10.74
C ILE A 145 -16.87 7.01 -10.91
N ALA A 146 -15.83 6.32 -10.45
CA ALA A 146 -15.86 4.88 -10.26
C ALA A 146 -15.45 4.52 -8.84
N ILE A 147 -16.13 3.58 -8.21
CA ILE A 147 -15.76 3.00 -6.92
C ILE A 147 -15.23 1.58 -7.13
N VAL A 148 -14.13 1.24 -6.42
CA VAL A 148 -13.56 -0.09 -6.46
C VAL A 148 -14.25 -0.97 -5.42
N LYS A 149 -14.84 -2.08 -5.87
CA LYS A 149 -15.47 -3.07 -4.99
C LYS A 149 -14.38 -3.94 -4.35
N VAL A 150 -14.26 -3.82 -3.04
CA VAL A 150 -13.46 -4.69 -2.18
C VAL A 150 -14.34 -5.14 -1.00
N PRO A 151 -13.97 -6.17 -0.23
CA PRO A 151 -14.80 -6.65 0.88
C PRO A 151 -15.26 -5.53 1.82
N GLU A 152 -14.37 -4.59 2.12
CA GLU A 152 -14.60 -3.47 3.05
C GLU A 152 -15.57 -2.40 2.50
N THR A 153 -15.85 -2.41 1.20
CA THR A 153 -16.74 -1.41 0.55
C THR A 153 -18.16 -1.89 0.34
N LYS A 154 -18.52 -3.09 0.81
CA LYS A 154 -19.84 -3.67 0.60
C LYS A 154 -20.95 -2.74 1.11
N ASP A 155 -20.89 -2.38 2.37
CA ASP A 155 -21.92 -1.54 3.02
C ASP A 155 -21.99 -0.14 2.37
N LEU A 156 -20.85 0.44 2.01
CA LEU A 156 -20.81 1.72 1.28
C LEU A 156 -21.50 1.62 -0.08
N ILE A 157 -21.22 0.55 -0.84
CA ILE A 157 -21.84 0.36 -2.17
C ILE A 157 -23.34 0.12 -2.04
N ASP A 158 -23.77 -0.65 -1.05
CA ASP A 158 -25.20 -0.94 -0.84
C ASP A 158 -25.96 0.32 -0.41
N GLU A 159 -25.36 1.18 0.42
CA GLU A 159 -25.92 2.49 0.76
C GLU A 159 -26.01 3.43 -0.45
N LEU A 160 -25.01 3.43 -1.33
CA LEU A 160 -25.01 4.26 -2.54
C LEU A 160 -26.00 3.82 -3.62
N LYS A 161 -26.35 2.54 -3.70
CA LYS A 161 -27.34 2.03 -4.67
C LYS A 161 -28.75 2.55 -4.39
N THR A 162 -29.05 2.89 -3.14
CA THR A 162 -30.35 3.47 -2.78
C THR A 162 -30.55 4.89 -3.32
N ASP A 163 -29.46 5.61 -3.60
CA ASP A 163 -29.46 7.00 -4.06
C ASP A 163 -29.54 7.16 -5.60
N ASN A 164 -29.77 6.08 -6.36
CA ASN A 164 -29.99 6.05 -7.84
C ASN A 164 -28.96 6.83 -8.69
N LYS A 165 -27.73 7.02 -8.21
CA LYS A 165 -26.69 7.71 -8.98
C LYS A 165 -25.95 6.75 -9.90
N SER A 166 -25.86 7.12 -11.18
CA SER A 166 -25.08 6.41 -12.22
C SER A 166 -23.58 6.47 -11.94
N MET A 167 -23.11 5.64 -11.01
CA MET A 167 -21.70 5.49 -10.67
C MET A 167 -21.19 4.14 -11.18
N LYS A 168 -19.98 4.14 -11.78
CA LYS A 168 -19.33 2.89 -12.19
C LYS A 168 -18.81 2.15 -10.96
N ILE A 169 -19.17 0.88 -10.82
CA ILE A 169 -18.56 -0.03 -9.84
C ILE A 169 -17.55 -0.90 -10.60
N PHE A 170 -16.29 -0.81 -10.21
CA PHE A 170 -15.26 -1.72 -10.69
C PHE A 170 -15.21 -2.96 -9.80
N SER A 171 -15.25 -4.14 -10.41
CA SER A 171 -15.06 -5.44 -9.73
C SER A 171 -14.15 -6.30 -10.62
N GLY A 172 -13.07 -6.80 -10.08
CA GLY A 172 -12.08 -7.61 -10.77
C GLY A 172 -10.93 -7.95 -9.83
N ASP A 173 -10.02 -8.78 -10.30
CA ASP A 173 -8.80 -9.10 -9.57
C ASP A 173 -7.74 -7.98 -9.70
N LEU A 174 -6.53 -8.22 -9.17
CA LEU A 174 -5.44 -7.26 -9.23
C LEU A 174 -4.93 -7.02 -10.65
N ILE A 175 -4.97 -8.03 -11.53
CA ILE A 175 -4.52 -7.92 -12.93
C ILE A 175 -5.51 -7.07 -13.70
N ASP A 176 -6.80 -7.33 -13.52
CA ASP A 176 -7.89 -6.54 -14.09
C ASP A 176 -7.82 -5.10 -13.62
N PHE A 177 -7.62 -4.90 -12.30
CA PHE A 177 -7.49 -3.57 -11.72
C PHE A 177 -6.31 -2.79 -12.29
N ASN A 178 -5.14 -3.42 -12.41
CA ASN A 178 -3.96 -2.81 -13.01
C ASN A 178 -4.21 -2.39 -14.47
N SER A 179 -4.86 -3.25 -15.25
CA SER A 179 -5.14 -3.01 -16.66
C SER A 179 -6.17 -1.90 -16.86
N TRP A 180 -7.23 -1.93 -16.07
CA TRP A 180 -8.29 -0.92 -16.10
C TRP A 180 -7.80 0.44 -15.58
N LEU A 181 -7.01 0.46 -14.49
CA LEU A 181 -6.54 1.67 -13.83
C LEU A 181 -5.67 2.53 -14.76
N LYS A 182 -4.90 1.94 -15.68
CA LYS A 182 -4.06 2.66 -16.66
C LYS A 182 -4.80 3.72 -17.46
N ASN A 183 -6.11 3.52 -17.66
CA ASN A 183 -6.96 4.39 -18.44
C ASN A 183 -7.77 5.38 -17.58
N GLN A 184 -7.47 5.49 -16.28
CA GLN A 184 -8.21 6.35 -15.40
C GLN A 184 -7.54 7.71 -15.20
N ARG A 185 -8.32 8.69 -14.74
CA ARG A 185 -7.90 10.08 -14.65
C ARG A 185 -7.18 10.41 -13.35
N LEU A 186 -7.63 9.82 -12.25
CA LEU A 186 -7.15 10.08 -10.89
C LEU A 186 -7.55 8.92 -9.99
N LEU A 187 -6.74 8.61 -8.97
CA LEU A 187 -7.14 7.74 -7.88
C LEU A 187 -7.18 8.52 -6.56
N VAL A 188 -8.25 8.33 -5.80
CA VAL A 188 -8.42 8.83 -4.43
C VAL A 188 -8.60 7.65 -3.48
N GLY A 189 -7.83 7.60 -2.41
CA GLY A 189 -7.92 6.51 -1.44
C GLY A 189 -7.07 6.73 -0.20
N PRO A 190 -7.20 5.88 0.82
CA PRO A 190 -6.33 5.88 1.98
C PRO A 190 -4.93 5.35 1.63
N ASP A 191 -4.03 5.31 2.62
CA ASP A 191 -2.74 4.62 2.51
C ASP A 191 -2.96 3.12 2.26
N SER A 192 -2.90 2.73 0.99
CA SER A 192 -3.17 1.37 0.52
C SER A 192 -2.38 1.04 -0.75
N MET A 193 -2.33 -0.24 -1.11
CA MET A 193 -1.69 -0.74 -2.33
C MET A 193 -2.17 -0.01 -3.59
N ALA A 194 -3.46 0.33 -3.67
CA ALA A 194 -4.04 0.98 -4.85
C ALA A 194 -3.40 2.35 -5.15
N GLY A 195 -3.09 3.15 -4.12
CA GLY A 195 -2.38 4.42 -4.29
C GLY A 195 -0.97 4.24 -4.84
N HIS A 196 -0.25 3.23 -4.36
CA HIS A 196 1.09 2.90 -4.87
C HIS A 196 1.05 2.41 -6.32
N LEU A 197 0.09 1.55 -6.66
CA LEU A 197 -0.10 1.08 -8.03
C LEU A 197 -0.43 2.22 -8.99
N ALA A 198 -1.35 3.10 -8.62
CA ALA A 198 -1.70 4.27 -9.42
C ALA A 198 -0.47 5.17 -9.66
N ALA A 199 0.29 5.46 -8.61
CA ALA A 199 1.52 6.26 -8.70
C ALA A 199 2.58 5.59 -9.59
N TYR A 200 2.71 4.25 -9.51
CA TYR A 200 3.59 3.47 -10.39
C TYR A 200 3.17 3.56 -11.86
N LEU A 201 1.87 3.56 -12.14
CA LEU A 201 1.27 3.71 -13.46
C LEU A 201 1.24 5.17 -13.95
N ASN A 202 1.86 6.11 -13.24
CA ASN A 202 1.83 7.56 -13.51
C ASN A 202 0.42 8.19 -13.48
N ILE A 203 -0.52 7.58 -12.80
CA ILE A 203 -1.85 8.13 -12.56
C ILE A 203 -1.76 9.05 -11.34
N PRO A 204 -2.35 10.26 -11.41
CA PRO A 204 -2.41 11.14 -10.25
C PRO A 204 -3.08 10.47 -9.05
N VAL A 205 -2.58 10.75 -7.85
CA VAL A 205 -3.10 10.18 -6.61
C VAL A 205 -3.38 11.28 -5.60
N VAL A 206 -4.56 11.23 -5.00
CA VAL A 206 -4.89 11.93 -3.76
C VAL A 206 -4.99 10.88 -2.67
N SER A 207 -4.04 10.88 -1.76
CA SER A 207 -3.95 9.89 -0.69
C SER A 207 -4.32 10.50 0.66
N ILE A 208 -5.29 9.88 1.34
CA ILE A 208 -5.82 10.32 2.63
C ILE A 208 -5.11 9.53 3.73
N PHE A 209 -4.41 10.24 4.59
CA PHE A 209 -3.68 9.67 5.73
C PHE A 209 -4.35 10.03 7.04
N GLY A 210 -4.29 9.11 7.98
CA GLY A 210 -4.67 9.35 9.37
C GLY A 210 -3.46 9.66 10.24
N SER A 211 -3.21 8.81 11.22
CA SER A 211 -2.09 8.95 12.16
C SER A 211 -0.75 8.42 11.67
N GLN A 212 -0.69 7.85 10.47
CA GLN A 212 0.58 7.40 9.89
C GLN A 212 1.44 8.60 9.46
N ASN A 213 2.75 8.37 9.40
CA ASN A 213 3.66 9.33 8.82
C ASN A 213 3.79 9.11 7.29
N PRO A 214 3.25 10.02 6.46
CA PRO A 214 3.33 9.88 5.01
C PRO A 214 4.76 9.85 4.47
N GLU A 215 5.69 10.51 5.14
CA GLU A 215 7.09 10.54 4.69
C GLU A 215 7.75 9.15 4.70
N LEU A 216 7.16 8.21 5.42
CA LEU A 216 7.65 6.82 5.46
C LEU A 216 6.95 5.90 4.47
N THR A 217 5.70 6.22 4.06
CA THR A 217 4.85 5.24 3.35
C THR A 217 4.03 5.79 2.20
N LYS A 218 4.03 7.12 1.94
CA LYS A 218 3.21 7.69 0.86
C LYS A 218 3.55 7.09 -0.50
N PRO A 219 2.59 6.96 -1.42
CA PRO A 219 2.88 6.61 -2.80
C PRO A 219 3.90 7.57 -3.43
N ILE A 220 4.80 7.04 -4.25
CA ILE A 220 5.82 7.85 -4.93
C ILE A 220 5.53 7.91 -6.42
N GLY A 221 5.28 9.12 -6.92
CA GLY A 221 4.94 9.39 -8.31
C GLY A 221 5.05 10.88 -8.63
N PHE A 222 4.86 11.25 -9.90
CA PHE A 222 4.96 12.64 -10.35
C PHE A 222 3.84 13.55 -9.80
N ASN A 223 2.66 12.99 -9.57
CA ASN A 223 1.47 13.73 -9.17
C ASN A 223 0.77 13.07 -7.97
N VAL A 224 1.48 12.97 -6.85
CA VAL A 224 0.93 12.46 -5.61
C VAL A 224 0.70 13.62 -4.65
N LYS A 225 -0.53 13.77 -4.19
CA LYS A 225 -0.93 14.68 -3.13
C LYS A 225 -1.36 13.88 -1.91
N VAL A 226 -0.93 14.33 -0.76
CA VAL A 226 -1.27 13.71 0.53
C VAL A 226 -2.08 14.70 1.35
N LEU A 227 -3.19 14.22 1.90
CA LEU A 227 -3.99 14.91 2.90
C LEU A 227 -3.86 14.16 4.23
N LYS A 228 -3.63 14.89 5.28
CA LYS A 228 -3.59 14.38 6.65
C LYS A 228 -4.19 15.42 7.60
N PRO A 229 -4.68 15.01 8.77
CA PRO A 229 -5.15 15.94 9.78
C PRO A 229 -4.05 16.93 10.18
N ASN A 230 -4.44 18.15 10.47
CA ASN A 230 -3.55 19.13 11.07
C ASN A 230 -3.24 18.76 12.52
N GLY A 231 -1.97 18.89 12.92
CA GLY A 231 -1.50 18.62 14.27
C GLY A 231 -1.17 17.14 14.55
N ASN A 232 -0.83 16.89 15.81
CA ASN A 232 -0.49 15.55 16.30
C ASN A 232 -1.74 14.80 16.76
N CYS A 233 -1.71 13.48 16.65
CA CYS A 233 -2.77 12.63 17.18
C CYS A 233 -2.70 12.59 18.71
N ASN A 234 -3.70 13.16 19.38
CA ASN A 234 -3.84 13.16 20.85
C ASN A 234 -4.74 12.03 21.35
N HIS A 235 -5.23 11.16 20.47
CA HIS A 235 -6.10 10.06 20.85
C HIS A 235 -5.33 8.98 21.62
N ASN A 236 -5.95 8.45 22.68
CA ASN A 236 -5.38 7.35 23.44
C ASN A 236 -5.30 6.09 22.56
N ARG A 237 -4.08 5.62 22.31
CA ARG A 237 -3.81 4.48 21.43
C ARG A 237 -3.46 3.26 22.26
N LYS A 238 -4.30 2.25 22.21
CA LYS A 238 -3.92 0.90 22.66
C LYS A 238 -2.85 0.28 21.76
N HIS A 239 -2.73 0.81 20.56
CA HIS A 239 -1.77 0.35 19.56
C HIS A 239 -0.95 1.54 19.06
N TRP A 240 0.34 1.45 19.20
CA TRP A 240 1.33 2.51 19.01
C TRP A 240 1.39 3.19 17.63
N ARG A 241 0.67 2.71 16.62
CA ARG A 241 0.85 3.20 15.25
C ARG A 241 -0.39 3.77 14.59
N LEU A 242 -1.57 3.29 14.91
CA LEU A 242 -2.77 3.62 14.16
C LEU A 242 -3.89 4.12 15.06
N CYS A 243 -4.52 5.21 14.64
CA CYS A 243 -5.70 5.80 15.24
C CYS A 243 -6.79 5.89 14.18
N LYS A 244 -7.95 5.31 14.44
CA LYS A 244 -9.09 5.28 13.51
C LYS A 244 -9.73 6.66 13.35
N GLU A 245 -9.73 7.47 14.41
CA GLU A 245 -10.37 8.78 14.44
C GLU A 245 -9.63 9.80 13.59
N CYS A 246 -8.29 9.72 13.56
CA CYS A 246 -7.47 10.73 12.88
C CYS A 246 -7.80 10.86 11.38
N ILE A 247 -8.02 9.78 10.67
CA ILE A 247 -8.31 9.85 9.24
C ILE A 247 -9.64 10.54 8.96
N ASN A 248 -10.62 10.40 9.87
CA ASN A 248 -11.93 11.02 9.75
C ASN A 248 -11.92 12.55 10.04
N MET A 249 -10.81 13.09 10.49
CA MET A 249 -10.64 14.55 10.63
C MET A 249 -10.37 15.24 9.29
N VAL A 250 -9.94 14.52 8.26
CA VAL A 250 -9.81 15.05 6.89
C VAL A 250 -11.20 15.21 6.31
N LYS A 251 -11.54 16.42 5.86
CA LYS A 251 -12.90 16.73 5.37
C LYS A 251 -13.04 16.43 3.88
N PRO A 252 -14.23 16.01 3.41
CA PRO A 252 -14.52 15.81 1.98
C PRO A 252 -14.25 17.05 1.11
N SER A 253 -14.53 18.25 1.63
CA SER A 253 -14.24 19.51 0.95
C SER A 253 -12.75 19.72 0.70
N GLU A 254 -11.89 19.39 1.67
CA GLU A 254 -10.43 19.47 1.51
C GLU A 254 -9.94 18.50 0.44
N VAL A 255 -10.50 17.28 0.42
CA VAL A 255 -10.19 16.28 -0.62
C VAL A 255 -10.63 16.77 -1.99
N PHE A 256 -11.83 17.35 -2.10
CA PHE A 256 -12.35 17.91 -3.33
C PHE A 256 -11.48 19.04 -3.87
N ASP A 257 -11.02 19.95 -3.03
CA ASP A 257 -10.14 21.07 -3.43
C ASP A 257 -8.82 20.56 -3.97
N VAL A 258 -8.22 19.55 -3.32
CA VAL A 258 -6.98 18.92 -3.80
C VAL A 258 -7.21 18.17 -5.12
N ILE A 259 -8.34 17.49 -5.30
CA ILE A 259 -8.71 16.86 -6.57
C ILE A 259 -8.73 17.90 -7.68
N ASN A 260 -9.40 19.05 -7.46
CA ASN A 260 -9.46 20.13 -8.46
C ASN A 260 -8.09 20.71 -8.79
N GLN A 261 -7.23 20.89 -7.78
CA GLN A 261 -5.84 21.32 -7.98
C GLN A 261 -5.07 20.32 -8.85
N VAL A 262 -5.17 19.03 -8.56
CA VAL A 262 -4.49 17.96 -9.30
C VAL A 262 -5.01 17.89 -10.75
N LEU A 263 -6.31 18.06 -10.97
CA LEU A 263 -6.92 17.98 -12.30
C LEU A 263 -6.64 19.23 -13.17
N LYS A 264 -6.38 20.38 -12.59
CA LYS A 264 -6.05 21.63 -13.29
C LYS A 264 -4.58 21.71 -13.73
N ILE A 265 -3.69 20.92 -13.15
CA ILE A 265 -2.27 20.87 -13.57
C ILE A 265 -2.22 20.19 -14.95
N LYS A 266 -1.94 20.97 -15.98
CA LYS A 266 -1.71 20.51 -17.37
C LYS A 266 -0.34 19.90 -17.51
#